data_c920d955cf742e7be73e8e7dadc63ae3
#
_entry.id   c920d955cf742e7be73e8e7dadc63ae3
#
_cell.length_a   1.000
_cell.length_b   1.000
_cell.length_c   1.000
_cell.angle_alpha   90.00
_cell.angle_beta   90.00
_cell.angle_gamma   90.00
#
_symmetry.space_group_name_H-M   'P 1'
#
loop_
_entity.id
_entity.type
_entity.pdbx_description
1 polymer ?
#
loop_
_entity_poly.entity_id
_entity_poly.type
_entity_poly.pdbx_seq_one_letter_code
_entity_poly.pdbx_strand_id
1 'polypeptide(L)'
;MAALAAVSPGGAMHDSHRPPAPELQQPILPGTAASDYERYLRTDELLALQKTPAQMSHPDELTFQAVHQGSELLMKAAAWEIHRACDCLAREDYPQAARLLRRANLLLDYPISLLRILETITPYDYQMIRAGLGHGSGLDSPGFTSLLHIGPRLGEVFFDRLEKAGLAVEELYRRHQEFFGLHDVAEQMLDFDERLQLFRFQHLKLAQRIIGGDVVGTMGTPVEILRQRQEHGTLYKPLWEVRNHITARTTGAPQK
;
A
#
# COMPACT_ATOMS: atom_id res chain seq x y z
N MET A 1 -42.05 18.19 -9.77
CA MET A 1 -41.57 19.09 -8.72
C MET A 1 -41.94 18.46 -7.38
N ALA A 2 -41.03 17.69 -6.78
CA ALA A 2 -41.21 17.15 -5.43
C ALA A 2 -40.13 17.81 -4.56
N ALA A 3 -40.57 18.50 -3.51
CA ALA A 3 -39.71 19.24 -2.62
C ALA A 3 -38.80 18.30 -1.80
N LEU A 4 -37.50 18.49 -1.89
CA LEU A 4 -36.54 17.91 -0.96
C LEU A 4 -36.81 18.53 0.43
N ALA A 5 -37.22 17.69 1.38
CA ALA A 5 -37.30 18.05 2.78
C ALA A 5 -35.87 18.34 3.32
N ALA A 6 -35.71 19.53 3.88
CA ALA A 6 -34.50 19.97 4.53
C ALA A 6 -34.20 19.05 5.73
N VAL A 7 -33.08 18.35 5.67
CA VAL A 7 -32.50 17.64 6.82
C VAL A 7 -31.84 18.69 7.72
N SER A 8 -32.36 18.83 8.95
CA SER A 8 -31.82 19.74 9.96
C SER A 8 -30.36 19.39 10.28
N PRO A 9 -29.45 20.38 10.33
CA PRO A 9 -28.08 20.15 10.79
C PRO A 9 -28.07 20.14 12.33
N GLY A 10 -27.55 19.09 12.95
CA GLY A 10 -27.22 19.09 14.37
C GLY A 10 -27.94 18.02 15.18
N GLY A 11 -27.70 16.77 14.88
CA GLY A 11 -27.90 15.68 15.83
C GLY A 11 -26.60 14.90 15.89
N ALA A 12 -25.79 15.14 16.91
CA ALA A 12 -24.80 14.14 17.32
C ALA A 12 -25.61 12.86 17.49
N MET A 13 -25.27 11.83 16.68
CA MET A 13 -25.81 10.48 16.92
C MET A 13 -25.32 10.05 18.30
N HIS A 14 -26.14 10.30 19.31
CA HIS A 14 -25.98 9.73 20.64
C HIS A 14 -26.26 8.23 20.47
N ASP A 15 -25.17 7.48 20.36
CA ASP A 15 -25.21 6.02 20.40
C ASP A 15 -25.62 5.58 21.81
N SER A 16 -26.95 5.42 22.01
CA SER A 16 -27.57 5.00 23.26
C SER A 16 -27.26 3.54 23.66
N HIS A 17 -26.40 2.84 22.91
CA HIS A 17 -26.00 1.45 23.15
C HIS A 17 -24.52 1.29 23.51
N ARG A 18 -23.80 2.38 23.72
CA ARG A 18 -22.44 2.26 24.27
C ARG A 18 -22.54 1.85 25.73
N PRO A 19 -22.00 0.68 26.14
CA PRO A 19 -21.94 0.32 27.56
C PRO A 19 -21.22 1.44 28.32
N PRO A 20 -21.59 1.71 29.59
CA PRO A 20 -20.90 2.73 30.38
C PRO A 20 -19.40 2.42 30.33
N ALA A 21 -18.63 3.38 29.87
CA ALA A 21 -17.18 3.26 29.81
C ALA A 21 -16.69 2.90 31.22
N PRO A 22 -15.80 1.88 31.38
CA PRO A 22 -15.13 1.69 32.65
C PRO A 22 -14.55 3.03 33.09
N GLU A 23 -14.56 3.34 34.39
CA GLU A 23 -13.96 4.57 34.92
C GLU A 23 -12.56 4.69 34.32
N LEU A 24 -12.45 5.54 33.29
CA LEU A 24 -11.19 5.74 32.58
C LEU A 24 -10.24 6.40 33.59
N GLN A 25 -9.14 5.76 33.89
CA GLN A 25 -8.04 6.40 34.63
C GLN A 25 -7.73 7.74 33.98
N GLN A 26 -7.46 8.76 34.78
CA GLN A 26 -7.11 10.06 34.22
C GLN A 26 -5.93 9.93 33.27
N PRO A 27 -6.01 10.50 32.06
CA PRO A 27 -4.95 10.39 31.07
C PRO A 27 -3.62 10.97 31.59
N ILE A 28 -2.52 10.26 31.35
CA ILE A 28 -1.17 10.67 31.78
C ILE A 28 -0.36 11.31 30.64
N LEU A 29 -0.73 11.06 29.37
CA LEU A 29 -0.09 11.69 28.23
C LEU A 29 -0.50 13.16 28.09
N PRO A 30 0.37 14.05 27.59
CA PRO A 30 0.03 15.44 27.35
C PRO A 30 -1.02 15.56 26.25
N GLY A 31 -1.95 16.53 26.39
CA GLY A 31 -3.00 16.82 25.40
C GLY A 31 -4.37 17.04 26.05
N THR A 32 -5.35 17.40 25.22
CA THR A 32 -6.72 17.75 25.64
C THR A 32 -7.76 16.65 25.40
N ALA A 33 -7.40 15.62 24.63
CA ALA A 33 -8.29 14.51 24.35
C ALA A 33 -8.64 13.68 25.60
N ALA A 34 -9.78 12.99 25.60
CA ALA A 34 -10.37 12.36 26.76
C ALA A 34 -9.60 11.13 27.28
N SER A 35 -8.81 10.48 26.45
CA SER A 35 -8.07 9.27 26.79
C SER A 35 -6.63 9.30 26.29
N ASP A 36 -5.75 8.51 26.91
CA ASP A 36 -4.36 8.33 26.43
C ASP A 36 -4.34 7.70 25.01
N TYR A 37 -5.31 6.88 24.65
CA TYR A 37 -5.46 6.34 23.30
C TYR A 37 -5.63 7.46 22.27
N GLU A 38 -6.55 8.39 22.52
CA GLU A 38 -6.81 9.52 21.62
C GLU A 38 -5.61 10.47 21.55
N ARG A 39 -4.95 10.71 22.69
CA ARG A 39 -3.74 11.56 22.77
C ARG A 39 -2.58 10.96 22.00
N TYR A 40 -2.33 9.65 22.17
CA TYR A 40 -1.24 8.96 21.49
C TYR A 40 -1.47 8.86 19.98
N LEU A 41 -2.67 8.47 19.56
CA LEU A 41 -3.01 8.30 18.14
C LEU A 41 -3.39 9.62 17.46
N ARG A 42 -3.63 10.70 18.23
CA ARG A 42 -4.07 12.00 17.71
C ARG A 42 -5.36 11.85 16.88
N THR A 43 -6.31 11.10 17.39
CA THR A 43 -7.54 10.74 16.65
C THR A 43 -8.37 11.95 16.27
N ASP A 44 -8.45 12.99 17.10
CA ASP A 44 -9.17 14.22 16.80
C ASP A 44 -8.61 14.90 15.54
N GLU A 45 -7.27 14.97 15.43
CA GLU A 45 -6.61 15.55 14.28
C GLU A 45 -6.74 14.63 13.05
N LEU A 46 -6.53 13.32 13.22
CA LEU A 46 -6.65 12.35 12.14
C LEU A 46 -8.05 12.35 11.51
N LEU A 47 -9.10 12.38 12.34
CA LEU A 47 -10.50 12.36 11.89
C LEU A 47 -11.00 13.74 11.45
N ALA A 48 -10.22 14.80 11.62
CA ALA A 48 -10.51 16.14 11.12
C ALA A 48 -9.83 16.45 9.76
N LEU A 49 -9.02 15.53 9.23
CA LEU A 49 -8.32 15.73 7.94
C LEU A 49 -9.26 15.59 6.73
N GLN A 50 -10.42 14.99 6.89
CA GLN A 50 -11.37 14.81 5.81
C GLN A 50 -12.26 16.07 5.66
N LYS A 51 -12.77 16.29 4.46
CA LYS A 51 -13.75 17.33 4.21
C LYS A 51 -15.01 17.13 5.08
N THR A 52 -15.56 18.23 5.58
CA THR A 52 -16.88 18.21 6.23
C THR A 52 -17.98 17.99 5.17
N PRO A 53 -19.19 17.54 5.55
CA PRO A 53 -20.32 17.38 4.61
C PRO A 53 -20.62 18.62 3.78
N ALA A 54 -20.43 19.82 4.36
CA ALA A 54 -20.65 21.10 3.66
C ALA A 54 -19.56 21.42 2.60
N GLN A 55 -18.40 20.79 2.68
CA GLN A 55 -17.28 20.98 1.76
C GLN A 55 -17.22 19.91 0.66
N MET A 56 -17.96 18.81 0.83
CA MET A 56 -17.98 17.70 -0.13
C MET A 56 -18.81 18.06 -1.37
N SER A 57 -18.33 17.68 -2.53
CA SER A 57 -19.05 17.74 -3.79
C SER A 57 -20.01 16.55 -3.98
N HIS A 58 -19.73 15.44 -3.30
CA HIS A 58 -20.54 14.21 -3.29
C HIS A 58 -20.39 13.47 -1.96
N PRO A 59 -21.43 12.79 -1.42
CA PRO A 59 -21.32 12.03 -0.16
C PRO A 59 -20.21 10.98 -0.16
N ASP A 60 -19.93 10.32 -1.29
CA ASP A 60 -18.87 9.31 -1.43
C ASP A 60 -17.44 9.90 -1.36
N GLU A 61 -17.30 11.24 -1.35
CA GLU A 61 -16.02 11.90 -1.24
C GLU A 61 -15.32 11.59 0.10
N LEU A 62 -16.09 11.38 1.17
CA LEU A 62 -15.52 10.91 2.44
C LEU A 62 -14.87 9.54 2.30
N THR A 63 -15.57 8.59 1.66
CA THR A 63 -15.03 7.24 1.38
C THR A 63 -13.79 7.32 0.51
N PHE A 64 -13.84 8.15 -0.54
CA PHE A 64 -12.69 8.37 -1.44
C PHE A 64 -11.47 8.89 -0.66
N GLN A 65 -11.62 9.91 0.19
CA GLN A 65 -10.54 10.46 1.00
C GLN A 65 -10.01 9.45 2.02
N ALA A 66 -10.89 8.79 2.77
CA ALA A 66 -10.50 7.84 3.82
C ALA A 66 -9.71 6.65 3.25
N VAL A 67 -10.11 6.12 2.09
CA VAL A 67 -9.38 5.04 1.39
C VAL A 67 -7.98 5.49 0.99
N HIS A 68 -7.84 6.67 0.40
CA HIS A 68 -6.54 7.19 -0.02
C HIS A 68 -5.64 7.50 1.19
N GLN A 69 -6.16 8.20 2.21
CA GLN A 69 -5.40 8.50 3.42
C GLN A 69 -4.97 7.23 4.16
N GLY A 70 -5.85 6.24 4.28
CA GLY A 70 -5.52 4.94 4.86
C GLY A 70 -4.42 4.23 4.07
N SER A 71 -4.49 4.24 2.74
CA SER A 71 -3.47 3.67 1.88
C SER A 71 -2.11 4.34 2.05
N GLU A 72 -2.08 5.68 2.10
CA GLU A 72 -0.85 6.46 2.32
C GLU A 72 -0.18 6.13 3.66
N LEU A 73 -0.96 6.01 4.74
CA LEU A 73 -0.44 5.64 6.06
C LEU A 73 0.15 4.23 6.07
N LEU A 74 -0.50 3.27 5.44
CA LEU A 74 -0.05 1.89 5.37
C LEU A 74 1.21 1.75 4.49
N MET A 75 1.26 2.44 3.35
CA MET A 75 2.45 2.48 2.49
C MET A 75 3.64 3.14 3.18
N LYS A 76 3.42 4.22 3.94
CA LYS A 76 4.46 4.85 4.77
C LYS A 76 5.00 3.87 5.80
N ALA A 77 4.14 3.14 6.51
CA ALA A 77 4.55 2.14 7.48
C ALA A 77 5.32 0.99 6.82
N ALA A 78 4.86 0.49 5.66
CA ALA A 78 5.55 -0.54 4.91
C ALA A 78 6.95 -0.10 4.45
N ALA A 79 7.09 1.12 3.90
CA ALA A 79 8.38 1.67 3.51
C ALA A 79 9.35 1.78 4.69
N TRP A 80 8.85 2.16 5.87
CA TRP A 80 9.64 2.20 7.11
C TRP A 80 10.14 0.81 7.53
N GLU A 81 9.28 -0.23 7.48
CA GLU A 81 9.68 -1.59 7.80
C GLU A 81 10.72 -2.14 6.80
N ILE A 82 10.60 -1.81 5.50
CA ILE A 82 11.59 -2.19 4.49
C ILE A 82 12.93 -1.50 4.76
N HIS A 83 12.92 -0.22 5.12
CA HIS A 83 14.14 0.50 5.48
C HIS A 83 14.87 -0.20 6.64
N ARG A 84 14.14 -0.56 7.70
CA ARG A 84 14.68 -1.32 8.84
C ARG A 84 15.19 -2.70 8.43
N ALA A 85 14.52 -3.36 7.49
CA ALA A 85 14.99 -4.64 6.95
C ALA A 85 16.33 -4.50 6.23
N CYS A 86 16.55 -3.43 5.47
CA CYS A 86 17.85 -3.12 4.87
C CYS A 86 18.95 -3.00 5.94
N ASP A 87 18.67 -2.33 7.07
CA ASP A 87 19.63 -2.20 8.17
C ASP A 87 19.93 -3.55 8.85
N CYS A 88 18.91 -4.43 8.98
CA CYS A 88 19.10 -5.79 9.49
C CYS A 88 19.93 -6.64 8.51
N LEU A 89 19.65 -6.58 7.21
CA LEU A 89 20.45 -7.24 6.18
C LEU A 89 21.93 -6.80 6.21
N ALA A 90 22.17 -5.51 6.36
CA ALA A 90 23.53 -4.98 6.45
C ALA A 90 24.32 -5.55 7.65
N ARG A 91 23.61 -5.95 8.73
CA ARG A 91 24.18 -6.57 9.94
C ARG A 91 24.05 -8.09 9.96
N GLU A 92 23.61 -8.72 8.87
CA GLU A 92 23.42 -10.16 8.75
C GLU A 92 22.34 -10.75 9.68
N ASP A 93 21.44 -9.89 10.19
CA ASP A 93 20.27 -10.33 10.98
C ASP A 93 19.14 -10.70 10.03
N TYR A 94 19.31 -11.81 9.31
CA TYR A 94 18.38 -12.28 8.29
C TYR A 94 17.00 -12.65 8.86
N PRO A 95 16.88 -13.31 10.02
CA PRO A 95 15.57 -13.62 10.59
C PRO A 95 14.76 -12.36 10.90
N GLN A 96 15.41 -11.31 11.42
CA GLN A 96 14.75 -10.05 11.69
C GLN A 96 14.39 -9.32 10.39
N ALA A 97 15.27 -9.33 9.38
CA ALA A 97 15.00 -8.75 8.07
C ALA A 97 13.75 -9.39 7.43
N ALA A 98 13.70 -10.73 7.37
CA ALA A 98 12.55 -11.46 6.84
C ALA A 98 11.25 -11.14 7.60
N ARG A 99 11.31 -11.06 8.94
CA ARG A 99 10.15 -10.69 9.77
C ARG A 99 9.63 -9.29 9.45
N LEU A 100 10.52 -8.32 9.25
CA LEU A 100 10.16 -6.94 8.92
C LEU A 100 9.56 -6.85 7.51
N LEU A 101 10.14 -7.55 6.53
CA LEU A 101 9.61 -7.63 5.18
C LEU A 101 8.23 -8.29 5.15
N ARG A 102 8.03 -9.38 5.89
CA ARG A 102 6.70 -10.01 6.02
C ARG A 102 5.67 -9.02 6.58
N ARG A 103 6.04 -8.18 7.56
CA ARG A 103 5.15 -7.14 8.08
C ARG A 103 4.85 -6.09 7.01
N ALA A 104 5.85 -5.64 6.27
CA ALA A 104 5.66 -4.71 5.15
C ALA A 104 4.70 -5.29 4.10
N ASN A 105 4.86 -6.56 3.76
CA ASN A 105 3.99 -7.27 2.83
C ASN A 105 2.54 -7.32 3.32
N LEU A 106 2.31 -7.65 4.59
CA LEU A 106 0.98 -7.62 5.19
C LEU A 106 0.35 -6.22 5.18
N LEU A 107 1.14 -5.17 5.42
CA LEU A 107 0.66 -3.79 5.35
C LEU A 107 0.22 -3.43 3.91
N LEU A 108 0.89 -3.96 2.89
CA LEU A 108 0.59 -3.68 1.48
C LEU A 108 -0.63 -4.44 0.94
N ASP A 109 -1.05 -5.53 1.57
CA ASP A 109 -2.29 -6.23 1.22
C ASP A 109 -3.53 -5.34 1.40
N TYR A 110 -3.50 -4.42 2.37
CA TYR A 110 -4.63 -3.53 2.64
C TYR A 110 -4.85 -2.46 1.57
N PRO A 111 -3.85 -1.68 1.10
CA PRO A 111 -4.03 -0.76 -0.02
C PRO A 111 -4.62 -1.43 -1.27
N ILE A 112 -4.17 -2.66 -1.59
CA ILE A 112 -4.73 -3.45 -2.70
C ILE A 112 -6.22 -3.73 -2.46
N SER A 113 -6.59 -4.14 -1.24
CA SER A 113 -7.97 -4.44 -0.87
C SER A 113 -8.84 -3.19 -0.80
N LEU A 114 -8.30 -2.06 -0.34
CA LEU A 114 -9.01 -0.78 -0.23
C LEU A 114 -9.43 -0.22 -1.59
N LEU A 115 -8.68 -0.48 -2.67
CA LEU A 115 -9.09 -0.08 -4.02
C LEU A 115 -10.45 -0.66 -4.42
N ARG A 116 -10.81 -1.85 -3.91
CA ARG A 116 -12.12 -2.47 -4.18
C ARG A 116 -13.29 -1.68 -3.59
N ILE A 117 -13.07 -0.93 -2.51
CA ILE A 117 -14.08 -0.04 -1.95
C ILE A 117 -14.39 1.08 -2.95
N LEU A 118 -13.36 1.64 -3.60
CA LEU A 118 -13.54 2.69 -4.62
C LEU A 118 -14.28 2.18 -5.86
N GLU A 119 -14.22 0.88 -6.17
CA GLU A 119 -14.99 0.29 -7.26
C GLU A 119 -16.52 0.37 -7.06
N THR A 120 -16.97 0.66 -5.83
CA THR A 120 -18.40 0.84 -5.51
C THR A 120 -18.91 2.23 -5.85
N ILE A 121 -18.03 3.20 -6.06
CA ILE A 121 -18.38 4.56 -6.50
C ILE A 121 -18.73 4.49 -7.99
N THR A 122 -19.92 4.99 -8.34
CA THR A 122 -20.32 4.95 -9.76
C THR A 122 -19.49 5.92 -10.62
N PRO A 123 -19.36 5.68 -11.94
CA PRO A 123 -18.67 6.61 -12.82
C PRO A 123 -19.21 8.05 -12.77
N TYR A 124 -20.52 8.22 -12.60
CA TYR A 124 -21.15 9.55 -12.51
C TYR A 124 -20.78 10.26 -11.20
N ASP A 125 -20.89 9.56 -10.07
CA ASP A 125 -20.57 10.12 -8.76
C ASP A 125 -19.09 10.48 -8.66
N TYR A 126 -18.24 9.65 -9.25
CA TYR A 126 -16.80 9.96 -9.34
C TYR A 126 -16.51 11.24 -10.13
N GLN A 127 -17.25 11.56 -11.22
CA GLN A 127 -17.01 12.81 -11.96
C GLN A 127 -17.29 14.04 -11.07
N MET A 128 -18.24 13.96 -10.14
CA MET A 128 -18.49 15.05 -9.18
C MET A 128 -17.30 15.20 -8.22
N ILE A 129 -16.76 14.10 -7.69
CA ILE A 129 -15.55 14.10 -6.86
C ILE A 129 -14.36 14.62 -7.64
N ARG A 130 -14.18 14.13 -8.87
CA ARG A 130 -13.06 14.47 -9.76
C ARG A 130 -12.96 15.98 -10.02
N ALA A 131 -14.07 16.67 -10.16
CA ALA A 131 -14.10 18.12 -10.36
C ALA A 131 -13.42 18.87 -9.20
N GLY A 132 -13.41 18.32 -8.00
CA GLY A 132 -12.77 18.89 -6.81
C GLY A 132 -11.30 18.49 -6.59
N LEU A 133 -10.76 17.57 -7.40
CA LEU A 133 -9.38 17.07 -7.25
C LEU A 133 -8.31 17.98 -7.89
N GLY A 134 -8.70 19.00 -8.66
CA GLY A 134 -7.75 19.81 -9.41
C GLY A 134 -6.92 18.95 -10.37
N HIS A 135 -5.61 19.02 -10.27
CA HIS A 135 -4.68 18.20 -11.05
C HIS A 135 -4.21 16.93 -10.33
N GLY A 136 -4.77 16.62 -9.15
CA GLY A 136 -4.38 15.44 -8.35
C GLY A 136 -4.55 14.13 -9.11
N SER A 137 -3.54 13.28 -9.03
CA SER A 137 -3.47 11.99 -9.70
C SER A 137 -2.94 10.91 -8.75
N GLY A 138 -3.39 9.68 -8.88
CA GLY A 138 -2.80 8.55 -8.15
C GLY A 138 -1.29 8.35 -8.42
N LEU A 139 -0.76 8.95 -9.48
CA LEU A 139 0.67 8.96 -9.77
C LEU A 139 1.47 9.86 -8.83
N ASP A 140 0.81 10.78 -8.12
CA ASP A 140 1.42 11.72 -7.18
C ASP A 140 1.48 11.15 -5.74
N SER A 141 1.04 9.90 -5.53
CA SER A 141 1.06 9.25 -4.21
C SER A 141 2.48 9.25 -3.61
N PRO A 142 2.71 9.95 -2.48
CA PRO A 142 4.02 9.96 -1.83
C PRO A 142 4.35 8.61 -1.19
N GLY A 143 3.34 7.88 -0.69
CA GLY A 143 3.52 6.55 -0.12
C GLY A 143 3.97 5.54 -1.17
N PHE A 144 3.30 5.51 -2.32
CA PHE A 144 3.70 4.64 -3.43
C PHE A 144 5.08 4.99 -3.99
N THR A 145 5.37 6.28 -4.13
CA THR A 145 6.68 6.78 -4.56
C THR A 145 7.79 6.33 -3.59
N SER A 146 7.54 6.37 -2.28
CA SER A 146 8.48 5.87 -1.27
C SER A 146 8.78 4.38 -1.43
N LEU A 147 7.78 3.57 -1.76
CA LEU A 147 7.97 2.14 -2.03
C LEU A 147 8.80 1.90 -3.30
N LEU A 148 8.58 2.71 -4.35
CA LEU A 148 9.37 2.63 -5.58
C LEU A 148 10.84 3.03 -5.39
N HIS A 149 11.13 3.87 -4.42
CA HIS A 149 12.51 4.26 -4.08
C HIS A 149 13.19 3.24 -3.16
N ILE A 150 12.50 2.71 -2.18
CA ILE A 150 13.10 1.77 -1.23
C ILE A 150 13.29 0.36 -1.83
N GLY A 151 12.45 -0.03 -2.79
CA GLY A 151 12.52 -1.34 -3.42
C GLY A 151 13.87 -1.64 -4.08
N PRO A 152 14.40 -0.79 -4.99
CA PRO A 152 15.73 -0.97 -5.58
C PRO A 152 16.83 -1.03 -4.52
N ARG A 153 16.79 -0.16 -3.49
CA ARG A 153 17.76 -0.18 -2.39
C ARG A 153 17.77 -1.50 -1.63
N LEU A 154 16.60 -2.09 -1.37
CA LEU A 154 16.51 -3.42 -0.77
C LEU A 154 17.22 -4.46 -1.63
N GLY A 155 17.02 -4.40 -2.96
CA GLY A 155 17.73 -5.26 -3.91
C GLY A 155 19.24 -5.08 -3.84
N GLU A 156 19.73 -3.85 -3.87
CA GLU A 156 21.17 -3.54 -3.76
C GLU A 156 21.80 -4.14 -2.50
N VAL A 157 21.15 -3.94 -1.33
CA VAL A 157 21.66 -4.47 -0.06
C VAL A 157 21.64 -5.99 -0.04
N PHE A 158 20.58 -6.60 -0.57
CA PHE A 158 20.47 -8.06 -0.60
C PHE A 158 21.51 -8.70 -1.53
N PHE A 159 21.66 -8.21 -2.76
CA PHE A 159 22.62 -8.77 -3.71
C PHE A 159 24.07 -8.51 -3.29
N ASP A 160 24.39 -7.37 -2.64
CA ASP A 160 25.68 -7.13 -2.00
C ASP A 160 25.98 -8.19 -0.91
N ARG A 161 24.96 -8.61 -0.14
CA ARG A 161 25.13 -9.69 0.84
C ARG A 161 25.41 -11.03 0.20
N LEU A 162 24.75 -11.37 -0.90
CA LEU A 162 25.04 -12.58 -1.65
C LEU A 162 26.47 -12.58 -2.22
N GLU A 163 26.89 -11.46 -2.80
CA GLU A 163 28.25 -11.31 -3.35
C GLU A 163 29.32 -11.47 -2.27
N LYS A 164 29.15 -10.82 -1.10
CA LYS A 164 30.06 -10.95 0.04
C LYS A 164 30.11 -12.36 0.62
N ALA A 165 29.02 -13.10 0.53
CA ALA A 165 28.96 -14.51 0.92
C ALA A 165 29.52 -15.45 -0.17
N GLY A 166 29.92 -14.95 -1.33
CA GLY A 166 30.33 -15.76 -2.49
C GLY A 166 29.19 -16.67 -3.01
N LEU A 167 27.94 -16.24 -2.87
CA LEU A 167 26.76 -17.07 -3.10
C LEU A 167 25.96 -16.56 -4.31
N ALA A 168 25.90 -17.35 -5.36
CA ALA A 168 25.00 -17.06 -6.47
C ALA A 168 23.54 -17.32 -6.10
N VAL A 169 22.59 -16.59 -6.73
CA VAL A 169 21.14 -16.75 -6.47
C VAL A 169 20.71 -18.22 -6.64
N GLU A 170 21.17 -18.89 -7.70
CA GLU A 170 20.84 -20.29 -7.94
C GLU A 170 21.35 -21.21 -6.82
N GLU A 171 22.56 -20.94 -6.32
CA GLU A 171 23.14 -21.68 -5.21
C GLU A 171 22.37 -21.46 -3.91
N LEU A 172 21.91 -20.23 -3.65
CA LEU A 172 21.02 -19.92 -2.53
C LEU A 172 19.77 -20.80 -2.55
N TYR A 173 19.11 -20.91 -3.70
CA TYR A 173 17.89 -21.72 -3.83
C TYR A 173 18.19 -23.23 -3.74
N ARG A 174 19.29 -23.70 -4.31
CA ARG A 174 19.70 -25.10 -4.22
C ARG A 174 20.04 -25.51 -2.78
N ARG A 175 20.65 -24.64 -2.01
CA ARG A 175 21.08 -24.84 -0.61
C ARG A 175 20.17 -24.08 0.39
N HIS A 176 18.90 -23.92 0.07
CA HIS A 176 17.97 -23.10 0.86
C HIS A 176 17.88 -23.49 2.34
N GLN A 177 18.08 -24.77 2.68
CA GLN A 177 18.09 -25.24 4.07
C GLN A 177 19.31 -24.74 4.84
N GLU A 178 20.47 -24.66 4.19
CA GLU A 178 21.71 -24.18 4.78
C GLU A 178 21.70 -22.65 4.94
N PHE A 179 21.18 -21.95 3.93
CA PHE A 179 21.06 -20.49 3.89
C PHE A 179 19.62 -20.01 4.17
N PHE A 180 18.92 -20.71 5.07
CA PHE A 180 17.49 -20.51 5.31
C PHE A 180 17.13 -19.03 5.50
N GLY A 181 17.90 -18.27 6.30
CA GLY A 181 17.60 -16.85 6.58
C GLY A 181 17.68 -15.97 5.33
N LEU A 182 18.71 -16.14 4.49
CA LEU A 182 18.83 -15.40 3.22
C LEU A 182 17.76 -15.83 2.22
N HIS A 183 17.43 -17.11 2.17
CA HIS A 183 16.37 -17.63 1.31
C HIS A 183 15.00 -17.08 1.73
N ASP A 184 14.68 -17.03 3.04
CA ASP A 184 13.42 -16.44 3.53
C ASP A 184 13.34 -14.94 3.17
N VAL A 185 14.44 -14.20 3.29
CA VAL A 185 14.50 -12.80 2.82
C VAL A 185 14.21 -12.72 1.32
N ALA A 186 14.81 -13.57 0.48
CA ALA A 186 14.59 -13.58 -0.97
C ALA A 186 13.10 -13.81 -1.30
N GLU A 187 12.44 -14.75 -0.63
CA GLU A 187 11.01 -15.01 -0.82
C GLU A 187 10.15 -13.80 -0.37
N GLN A 188 10.48 -13.16 0.77
CA GLN A 188 9.78 -11.96 1.19
C GLN A 188 9.98 -10.76 0.23
N MET A 189 11.14 -10.69 -0.44
CA MET A 189 11.39 -9.69 -1.50
C MET A 189 10.52 -9.94 -2.73
N LEU A 190 10.34 -11.18 -3.13
CA LEU A 190 9.42 -11.55 -4.21
C LEU A 190 7.97 -11.22 -3.85
N ASP A 191 7.57 -11.53 -2.62
CA ASP A 191 6.27 -11.18 -2.08
C ASP A 191 6.01 -9.66 -2.14
N PHE A 192 7.03 -8.84 -1.87
CA PHE A 192 6.96 -7.39 -1.98
C PHE A 192 6.79 -6.94 -3.44
N ASP A 193 7.62 -7.46 -4.35
CA ASP A 193 7.55 -7.15 -5.77
C ASP A 193 6.18 -7.52 -6.37
N GLU A 194 5.67 -8.70 -6.03
CA GLU A 194 4.34 -9.15 -6.45
C GLU A 194 3.24 -8.19 -5.97
N ARG A 195 3.28 -7.74 -4.72
CA ARG A 195 2.28 -6.79 -4.17
C ARG A 195 2.30 -5.45 -4.88
N LEU A 196 3.47 -4.94 -5.24
CA LEU A 196 3.56 -3.73 -6.06
C LEU A 196 2.91 -3.91 -7.45
N GLN A 197 3.13 -5.07 -8.07
CA GLN A 197 2.52 -5.40 -9.36
C GLN A 197 1.00 -5.57 -9.24
N LEU A 198 0.52 -6.26 -8.20
CA LEU A 198 -0.91 -6.43 -7.92
C LEU A 198 -1.60 -5.08 -7.64
N PHE A 199 -0.96 -4.19 -6.86
CA PHE A 199 -1.49 -2.85 -6.63
C PHE A 199 -1.62 -2.06 -7.93
N ARG A 200 -0.58 -2.06 -8.79
CA ARG A 200 -0.62 -1.40 -10.11
C ARG A 200 -1.73 -1.98 -11.00
N PHE A 201 -1.85 -3.31 -11.02
CA PHE A 201 -2.89 -3.98 -11.79
C PHE A 201 -4.28 -3.59 -11.32
N GLN A 202 -4.54 -3.67 -10.01
CA GLN A 202 -5.84 -3.33 -9.43
C GLN A 202 -6.17 -1.85 -9.64
N HIS A 203 -5.19 -0.96 -9.49
CA HIS A 203 -5.35 0.47 -9.75
C HIS A 203 -5.67 0.76 -11.24
N LEU A 204 -5.02 0.07 -12.17
CA LEU A 204 -5.38 0.15 -13.60
C LEU A 204 -6.84 -0.29 -13.85
N LYS A 205 -7.26 -1.41 -13.24
CA LYS A 205 -8.64 -1.90 -13.36
C LYS A 205 -9.64 -0.93 -12.77
N LEU A 206 -9.34 -0.35 -11.61
CA LEU A 206 -10.14 0.70 -11.00
C LEU A 206 -10.30 1.91 -11.93
N ALA A 207 -9.20 2.42 -12.50
CA ALA A 207 -9.22 3.54 -13.45
C ALA A 207 -10.10 3.20 -14.67
N GLN A 208 -9.93 2.02 -15.26
CA GLN A 208 -10.75 1.57 -16.39
C GLN A 208 -12.24 1.49 -16.05
N ARG A 209 -12.61 1.06 -14.83
CA ARG A 209 -14.01 0.95 -14.38
C ARG A 209 -14.66 2.31 -14.14
N ILE A 210 -13.91 3.27 -13.57
CA ILE A 210 -14.46 4.54 -13.08
C ILE A 210 -14.38 5.65 -14.15
N ILE A 211 -13.29 5.71 -14.92
CA ILE A 211 -13.10 6.77 -15.92
C ILE A 211 -13.07 6.25 -17.36
N GLY A 212 -12.82 4.96 -17.56
CA GLY A 212 -12.69 4.34 -18.89
C GLY A 212 -11.25 4.08 -19.30
N GLY A 213 -11.06 3.18 -20.29
CA GLY A 213 -9.75 2.75 -20.77
C GLY A 213 -9.08 3.71 -21.76
N ASP A 214 -9.89 4.39 -22.57
CA ASP A 214 -9.45 5.21 -23.70
C ASP A 214 -9.51 6.73 -23.40
N VAL A 215 -9.37 7.08 -22.12
CA VAL A 215 -9.46 8.45 -21.65
C VAL A 215 -8.17 8.90 -20.98
N VAL A 216 -8.04 10.21 -20.80
CA VAL A 216 -6.95 10.82 -20.02
C VAL A 216 -7.40 11.05 -18.57
N GLY A 217 -6.49 10.74 -17.63
CA GLY A 217 -6.67 11.05 -16.20
C GLY A 217 -6.64 12.56 -15.94
N THR A 218 -6.78 12.95 -14.66
CA THR A 218 -6.84 14.35 -14.22
C THR A 218 -5.63 15.20 -14.66
N MET A 219 -4.45 14.61 -14.78
CA MET A 219 -3.22 15.29 -15.25
C MET A 219 -3.02 15.22 -16.77
N GLY A 220 -4.02 14.84 -17.56
CA GLY A 220 -3.83 14.61 -18.99
C GLY A 220 -3.00 13.35 -19.32
N THR A 221 -2.69 12.52 -18.34
CA THR A 221 -1.95 11.27 -18.52
C THR A 221 -2.90 10.18 -19.03
N PRO A 222 -2.65 9.58 -20.20
CA PRO A 222 -3.47 8.47 -20.70
C PRO A 222 -3.45 7.28 -19.74
N VAL A 223 -4.59 6.59 -19.58
CA VAL A 223 -4.71 5.34 -18.80
C VAL A 223 -3.74 4.27 -19.32
N GLU A 224 -3.41 4.33 -20.62
CA GLU A 224 -2.40 3.49 -21.27
C GLU A 224 -1.02 3.52 -20.58
N ILE A 225 -0.60 4.65 -20.03
CA ILE A 225 0.67 4.75 -19.28
C ILE A 225 0.67 3.87 -18.03
N LEU A 226 -0.49 3.69 -17.38
CA LEU A 226 -0.60 2.75 -16.25
C LEU A 226 -0.36 1.31 -16.72
N ARG A 227 -0.84 0.94 -17.91
CA ARG A 227 -0.59 -0.37 -18.52
C ARG A 227 0.89 -0.58 -18.82
N GLN A 228 1.54 0.37 -19.46
CA GLN A 228 2.98 0.29 -19.77
C GLN A 228 3.84 0.16 -18.50
N ARG A 229 3.52 0.90 -17.44
CA ARG A 229 4.22 0.79 -16.15
C ARG A 229 4.01 -0.55 -15.46
N GLN A 230 2.89 -1.23 -15.70
CA GLN A 230 2.65 -2.58 -15.21
C GLN A 230 3.55 -3.62 -15.92
N GLU A 231 3.70 -3.52 -17.25
CA GLU A 231 4.45 -4.47 -18.05
C GLU A 231 5.98 -4.47 -17.76
N HIS A 232 6.52 -3.35 -17.26
CA HIS A 232 7.98 -3.17 -17.06
C HIS A 232 8.40 -3.19 -15.58
N GLY A 233 7.58 -3.71 -14.68
CA GLY A 233 7.64 -3.40 -13.26
C GLY A 233 8.32 -4.38 -12.32
N THR A 234 9.06 -5.40 -12.78
CA THR A 234 9.74 -6.37 -11.90
C THR A 234 11.01 -5.79 -11.29
N LEU A 235 11.09 -5.73 -9.94
CA LEU A 235 12.23 -5.17 -9.22
C LEU A 235 13.40 -6.16 -9.10
N TYR A 236 13.10 -7.42 -8.81
CA TYR A 236 14.12 -8.43 -8.46
C TYR A 236 14.22 -9.52 -9.51
N LYS A 237 14.50 -9.12 -10.74
CA LYS A 237 14.56 -10.00 -11.91
C LYS A 237 15.37 -11.29 -11.68
N PRO A 238 16.58 -11.27 -11.06
CA PRO A 238 17.33 -12.51 -10.82
C PRO A 238 16.60 -13.51 -9.91
N LEU A 239 15.79 -13.03 -8.93
CA LEU A 239 14.99 -13.89 -8.07
C LEU A 239 13.80 -14.52 -8.80
N TRP A 240 13.25 -13.85 -9.80
CA TRP A 240 12.21 -14.42 -10.68
C TRP A 240 12.78 -15.42 -11.67
N GLU A 241 13.93 -15.12 -12.28
CA GLU A 241 14.56 -15.92 -13.33
C GLU A 241 15.13 -17.26 -12.82
N VAL A 242 15.60 -17.31 -11.57
CA VAL A 242 16.15 -18.55 -11.00
C VAL A 242 15.16 -19.72 -11.05
N ARG A 243 13.85 -19.44 -10.97
CA ARG A 243 12.79 -20.46 -11.09
C ARG A 243 12.78 -21.13 -12.45
N ASN A 244 13.05 -20.38 -13.50
CA ASN A 244 13.16 -20.92 -14.87
C ASN A 244 14.35 -21.88 -14.98
N HIS A 245 15.50 -21.50 -14.38
CA HIS A 245 16.70 -22.32 -14.39
C HIS A 245 16.50 -23.61 -13.60
N ILE A 246 15.88 -23.55 -12.42
CA ILE A 246 15.57 -24.72 -11.60
C ILE A 246 14.63 -25.67 -12.36
N THR A 247 13.55 -25.13 -12.94
CA THR A 247 12.58 -25.93 -13.72
C THR A 247 13.25 -26.60 -14.91
N ALA A 248 14.04 -25.87 -15.72
CA ALA A 248 14.72 -26.42 -16.89
C ALA A 248 15.65 -27.55 -16.52
N ARG A 249 16.44 -27.43 -15.45
CA ARG A 249 17.34 -28.48 -14.95
C ARG A 249 16.58 -29.71 -14.44
N THR A 250 15.45 -29.53 -13.78
CA THR A 250 14.69 -30.63 -13.18
C THR A 250 13.88 -31.38 -14.23
N THR A 251 13.36 -30.69 -15.23
CA THR A 251 12.46 -31.28 -16.25
C THR A 251 13.15 -31.59 -17.58
N GLY A 252 14.39 -31.14 -17.79
CA GLY A 252 15.07 -31.23 -19.09
C GLY A 252 14.43 -30.33 -20.17
N ALA A 253 13.58 -29.40 -19.79
CA ALA A 253 12.90 -28.50 -20.72
C ALA A 253 13.89 -27.49 -21.34
N PRO A 254 13.77 -27.18 -22.65
CA PRO A 254 14.62 -26.16 -23.27
C PRO A 254 14.37 -24.79 -22.67
N GLN A 255 15.46 -24.06 -22.40
CA GLN A 255 15.34 -22.62 -22.07
C GLN A 255 14.98 -21.85 -23.34
N LYS A 256 13.94 -21.02 -23.26
CA LYS A 256 13.52 -20.12 -24.34
C LYS A 256 14.37 -18.86 -24.36
#